data_f7708062c373fbfe26dc4b0548aa6e89
#
_entry.id   f7708062c373fbfe26dc4b0548aa6e89
#
_cell.length_a   1.000
_cell.length_b   1.000
_cell.length_c   1.000
_cell.angle_alpha   90.00
_cell.angle_beta   90.00
_cell.angle_gamma   90.00
#
_symmetry.space_group_name_H-M   'P 1'
#
loop_
_entity.id
_entity.type
_entity.pdbx_description
1 polymer ?
#
loop_
_entity_poly.entity_id
_entity_poly.type
_entity_poly.pdbx_seq_one_letter_code
_entity_poly.pdbx_strand_id
1 'polypeptide(L)'
;MNILAEAESNAAISILHAVGLDTGCSVGINLKARVKLVSEPQKIDSDYHGLFQSIEIVWKENGFPLPEKYGWQVSSEIPIGQGLKSSSAISCAAIKALNQATWAGLNDSEIVNLAVSSQRKSGCTVTGSLDDTWASISSGWKLVDPNKPAQESILLEGKIEDEIIIFLILRGRRKKEVNIDNFKKQSRFFERALNLLSNDSIVQAISTNGMAVAAATDDDEAVRICNKLIARGAIAAGITGSGPAISVISFVQDSEVIRQSLNDLEYEIVETIFSNDNILELV
;
A
#
# COMPACT_ATOMS: atom_id res chain seq x y z
N MET A 1 -22.90 -14.56 17.64
CA MET A 1 -22.23 -14.23 16.38
C MET A 1 -20.94 -15.05 16.30
N ASN A 2 -20.82 -15.92 15.32
CA ASN A 2 -19.63 -16.77 15.14
C ASN A 2 -18.76 -16.17 14.02
N ILE A 3 -17.44 -16.26 14.17
CA ILE A 3 -16.49 -15.92 13.11
C ILE A 3 -16.45 -17.10 12.13
N LEU A 4 -16.76 -16.86 10.86
CA LEU A 4 -16.68 -17.84 9.77
C LEU A 4 -15.24 -17.94 9.24
N ALA A 5 -14.57 -16.79 9.10
CA ALA A 5 -13.17 -16.68 8.75
C ALA A 5 -12.60 -15.33 9.18
N GLU A 6 -11.28 -15.25 9.32
CA GLU A 6 -10.56 -14.03 9.61
C GLU A 6 -9.26 -14.01 8.83
N ALA A 7 -8.95 -12.88 8.19
CA ALA A 7 -7.70 -12.72 7.47
C ALA A 7 -7.13 -11.31 7.59
N GLU A 8 -5.83 -11.21 7.39
CA GLU A 8 -5.07 -9.96 7.46
C GLU A 8 -4.31 -9.70 6.16
N SER A 9 -4.04 -8.43 5.93
CA SER A 9 -3.14 -7.97 4.86
C SER A 9 -2.42 -6.69 5.28
N ASN A 10 -1.28 -6.43 4.65
CA ASN A 10 -0.40 -5.35 5.01
C ASN A 10 -0.73 -4.04 4.29
N ALA A 11 -0.43 -2.90 4.94
CA ALA A 11 -0.23 -1.63 4.25
C ALA A 11 1.01 -1.69 3.34
N ALA A 12 1.17 -0.70 2.49
CA ALA A 12 2.36 -0.60 1.65
C ALA A 12 2.78 0.87 1.43
N ILE A 13 4.06 1.04 1.06
CA ILE A 13 4.60 2.30 0.55
C ILE A 13 5.07 2.12 -0.89
N SER A 14 5.04 3.20 -1.67
CA SER A 14 5.47 3.16 -3.08
C SER A 14 6.97 3.36 -3.23
N ILE A 15 7.59 2.50 -4.02
CA ILE A 15 8.94 2.66 -4.56
C ILE A 15 8.88 3.37 -5.92
N LEU A 16 7.85 3.04 -6.73
CA LEU A 16 7.55 3.69 -8.00
C LEU A 16 6.03 3.81 -8.18
N HIS A 17 5.55 5.03 -8.44
CA HIS A 17 4.12 5.29 -8.63
C HIS A 17 3.67 4.94 -10.06
N ALA A 18 2.70 4.04 -10.20
CA ALA A 18 2.27 3.51 -11.49
C ALA A 18 1.74 4.56 -12.49
N VAL A 19 1.13 5.66 -12.02
CA VAL A 19 0.58 6.72 -12.89
C VAL A 19 1.65 7.42 -13.74
N GLY A 20 2.90 7.41 -13.29
CA GLY A 20 3.98 8.12 -14.00
C GLY A 20 4.45 7.43 -15.28
N LEU A 21 4.50 6.09 -15.28
CA LEU A 21 5.12 5.29 -16.35
C LEU A 21 4.29 4.05 -16.75
N ASP A 22 3.05 3.92 -16.30
CA ASP A 22 2.23 2.71 -16.47
C ASP A 22 2.94 1.42 -15.96
N THR A 23 3.79 1.59 -14.94
CA THR A 23 4.54 0.52 -14.27
C THR A 23 4.69 0.91 -12.81
N GLY A 24 4.28 0.05 -11.88
CA GLY A 24 4.23 0.35 -10.45
C GLY A 24 5.11 -0.58 -9.63
N CYS A 25 5.63 -0.07 -8.51
CA CYS A 25 6.35 -0.85 -7.52
C CYS A 25 6.01 -0.37 -6.12
N SER A 26 5.56 -1.30 -5.29
CA SER A 26 5.25 -1.06 -3.87
C SER A 26 5.88 -2.13 -3.00
N VAL A 27 6.09 -1.82 -1.73
CA VAL A 27 6.61 -2.74 -0.72
C VAL A 27 5.73 -2.70 0.52
N GLY A 28 5.42 -3.87 1.06
CA GLY A 28 4.59 -4.03 2.25
C GLY A 28 5.26 -3.47 3.50
N ILE A 29 4.46 -2.91 4.40
CA ILE A 29 4.88 -2.45 5.73
C ILE A 29 4.00 -3.07 6.82
N ASN A 30 4.52 -3.18 8.03
CA ASN A 30 3.84 -3.87 9.14
C ASN A 30 2.78 -3.00 9.83
N LEU A 31 1.79 -2.55 9.05
CA LEU A 31 0.51 -2.03 9.52
C LEU A 31 -0.58 -2.90 8.91
N LYS A 32 -1.52 -3.37 9.71
CA LYS A 32 -2.47 -4.41 9.31
C LYS A 32 -3.87 -3.87 9.05
N ALA A 33 -4.50 -4.40 7.99
CA ALA A 33 -5.95 -4.44 7.86
C ALA A 33 -6.42 -5.86 8.16
N ARG A 34 -7.36 -6.00 9.08
CA ARG A 34 -7.96 -7.27 9.48
C ARG A 34 -9.43 -7.27 9.10
N VAL A 35 -9.86 -8.31 8.41
CA VAL A 35 -11.26 -8.50 8.00
C VAL A 35 -11.77 -9.82 8.54
N LYS A 36 -12.93 -9.77 9.19
CA LYS A 36 -13.67 -10.95 9.67
C LYS A 36 -14.94 -11.10 8.85
N LEU A 37 -15.20 -12.30 8.41
CA LEU A 37 -16.49 -12.74 7.92
C LEU A 37 -17.22 -13.40 9.09
N VAL A 38 -18.41 -12.90 9.44
CA VAL A 38 -19.20 -13.36 10.59
C VAL A 38 -20.53 -13.94 10.17
N SER A 39 -21.15 -14.79 11.00
CA SER A 39 -22.39 -15.53 10.68
C SER A 39 -23.67 -14.69 10.65
N GLU A 40 -23.60 -13.41 10.95
CA GLU A 40 -24.74 -12.50 11.03
C GLU A 40 -24.54 -11.26 10.19
N PRO A 41 -25.56 -10.75 9.48
CA PRO A 41 -25.47 -9.52 8.71
C PRO A 41 -25.06 -8.34 9.61
N GLN A 42 -24.07 -7.57 9.15
CA GLN A 42 -23.64 -6.34 9.83
C GLN A 42 -23.49 -5.22 8.82
N LYS A 43 -23.80 -4.00 9.26
CA LYS A 43 -23.54 -2.79 8.48
C LYS A 43 -22.07 -2.38 8.68
N ILE A 44 -21.38 -2.14 7.58
CA ILE A 44 -20.03 -1.57 7.60
C ILE A 44 -20.16 -0.06 7.60
N ASP A 45 -19.79 0.59 8.69
CA ASP A 45 -19.94 2.06 8.85
C ASP A 45 -18.96 2.88 8.00
N SER A 46 -17.92 2.25 7.42
CA SER A 46 -16.82 2.92 6.73
C SER A 46 -16.55 2.44 5.30
N ASP A 47 -17.52 1.82 4.64
CA ASP A 47 -17.38 1.41 3.22
C ASP A 47 -17.66 2.59 2.27
N TYR A 48 -16.76 3.58 2.26
CA TYR A 48 -16.93 4.86 1.55
C TYR A 48 -17.08 4.73 0.02
N HIS A 49 -16.66 3.63 -0.58
CA HIS A 49 -16.69 3.43 -2.03
C HIS A 49 -17.49 2.19 -2.44
N GLY A 50 -18.20 1.54 -1.54
CA GLY A 50 -18.88 0.27 -1.82
C GLY A 50 -17.87 -0.85 -2.17
N LEU A 51 -16.70 -0.84 -1.53
CA LEU A 51 -15.64 -1.81 -1.81
C LEU A 51 -16.09 -3.24 -1.48
N PHE A 52 -16.75 -3.45 -0.34
CA PHE A 52 -17.25 -4.77 0.04
C PHE A 52 -18.34 -5.27 -0.90
N GLN A 53 -19.25 -4.40 -1.33
CA GLN A 53 -20.24 -4.74 -2.35
C GLN A 53 -19.57 -5.13 -3.67
N SER A 54 -18.51 -4.40 -4.06
CA SER A 54 -17.73 -4.72 -5.27
C SER A 54 -17.00 -6.05 -5.16
N ILE A 55 -16.44 -6.38 -3.98
CA ILE A 55 -15.83 -7.68 -3.68
C ILE A 55 -16.84 -8.81 -3.85
N GLU A 56 -18.03 -8.69 -3.26
CA GLU A 56 -19.09 -9.69 -3.36
C GLU A 56 -19.54 -9.91 -4.80
N ILE A 57 -19.65 -8.83 -5.58
CA ILE A 57 -20.04 -8.92 -7.00
C ILE A 57 -18.94 -9.64 -7.78
N VAL A 58 -17.68 -9.22 -7.64
CA VAL A 58 -16.55 -9.84 -8.35
C VAL A 58 -16.40 -11.30 -7.95
N TRP A 59 -16.57 -11.64 -6.67
CA TRP A 59 -16.52 -13.01 -6.18
C TRP A 59 -17.56 -13.90 -6.88
N LYS A 60 -18.81 -13.44 -6.96
CA LYS A 60 -19.90 -14.15 -7.65
C LYS A 60 -19.69 -14.24 -9.15
N GLU A 61 -19.25 -13.14 -9.79
CA GLU A 61 -18.96 -13.11 -11.24
C GLU A 61 -17.89 -14.13 -11.64
N ASN A 62 -16.99 -14.51 -10.71
CA ASN A 62 -15.98 -15.56 -10.91
C ASN A 62 -16.47 -16.97 -10.49
N GLY A 63 -17.76 -17.13 -10.21
CA GLY A 63 -18.38 -18.43 -9.95
C GLY A 63 -18.21 -18.96 -8.52
N PHE A 64 -17.71 -18.15 -7.58
CA PHE A 64 -17.52 -18.59 -6.21
C PHE A 64 -18.78 -18.35 -5.36
N PRO A 65 -19.14 -19.31 -4.49
CA PRO A 65 -20.32 -19.18 -3.62
C PRO A 65 -20.03 -18.18 -2.48
N LEU A 66 -21.08 -17.52 -2.00
CA LEU A 66 -21.06 -16.82 -0.73
C LEU A 66 -21.78 -17.63 0.34
N PRO A 67 -21.42 -17.50 1.63
CA PRO A 67 -22.21 -18.09 2.72
C PRO A 67 -23.65 -17.58 2.69
N GLU A 68 -24.62 -18.42 3.12
CA GLU A 68 -26.06 -18.04 3.10
C GLU A 68 -26.36 -16.82 3.98
N LYS A 69 -25.70 -16.74 5.12
CA LYS A 69 -25.80 -15.60 6.06
C LYS A 69 -24.39 -15.19 6.47
N TYR A 70 -24.09 -13.94 6.27
CA TYR A 70 -22.79 -13.39 6.69
C TYR A 70 -22.87 -11.86 6.85
N GLY A 71 -21.86 -11.33 7.49
CA GLY A 71 -21.57 -9.91 7.60
C GLY A 71 -20.07 -9.67 7.67
N TRP A 72 -19.68 -8.45 7.49
CA TRP A 72 -18.28 -8.02 7.51
C TRP A 72 -17.95 -7.23 8.76
N GLN A 73 -16.81 -7.51 9.35
CA GLN A 73 -16.20 -6.67 10.37
C GLN A 73 -14.79 -6.30 9.92
N VAL A 74 -14.44 -5.02 10.04
CA VAL A 74 -13.17 -4.47 9.60
C VAL A 74 -12.50 -3.75 10.76
N SER A 75 -11.23 -4.07 10.98
CA SER A 75 -10.34 -3.33 11.87
C SER A 75 -9.07 -3.00 11.08
N SER A 76 -8.62 -1.75 11.12
CA SER A 76 -7.45 -1.33 10.34
C SER A 76 -6.60 -0.33 11.12
N GLU A 77 -5.30 -0.61 11.15
CA GLU A 77 -4.26 0.31 11.62
C GLU A 77 -3.85 1.30 10.52
N ILE A 78 -4.32 1.08 9.28
CA ILE A 78 -3.88 1.82 8.09
C ILE A 78 -4.69 3.11 7.95
N PRO A 79 -4.07 4.29 8.03
CA PRO A 79 -4.74 5.56 7.81
C PRO A 79 -5.34 5.68 6.40
N ILE A 80 -6.64 5.99 6.34
CA ILE A 80 -7.39 6.06 5.07
C ILE A 80 -7.08 7.37 4.32
N GLY A 81 -6.86 7.28 3.00
CA GLY A 81 -6.71 8.43 2.12
C GLY A 81 -5.38 9.17 2.25
N GLN A 82 -4.36 8.49 2.76
CA GLN A 82 -3.02 9.04 2.94
C GLN A 82 -1.93 8.40 2.05
N GLY A 83 -2.31 7.53 1.11
CA GLY A 83 -1.36 6.88 0.19
C GLY A 83 -0.69 5.62 0.76
N LEU A 84 -1.23 5.05 1.85
CA LEU A 84 -0.74 3.84 2.53
C LEU A 84 -1.45 2.56 2.08
N LYS A 85 -2.18 2.62 0.96
CA LYS A 85 -2.76 1.46 0.25
C LYS A 85 -3.85 0.70 1.04
N SER A 86 -4.62 1.41 1.87
CA SER A 86 -5.68 0.81 2.70
C SER A 86 -6.72 0.03 1.90
N SER A 87 -7.10 0.50 0.69
CA SER A 87 -8.06 -0.22 -0.17
C SER A 87 -7.52 -1.57 -0.64
N SER A 88 -6.24 -1.64 -1.01
CA SER A 88 -5.58 -2.89 -1.42
C SER A 88 -5.49 -3.87 -0.24
N ALA A 89 -5.07 -3.40 0.93
CA ALA A 89 -5.02 -4.21 2.13
C ALA A 89 -6.40 -4.76 2.53
N ILE A 90 -7.43 -3.92 2.56
CA ILE A 90 -8.79 -4.34 2.94
C ILE A 90 -9.35 -5.33 1.91
N SER A 91 -9.19 -5.07 0.60
CA SER A 91 -9.70 -6.00 -0.41
C SER A 91 -9.00 -7.35 -0.39
N CYS A 92 -7.68 -7.38 -0.18
CA CYS A 92 -6.94 -8.64 -0.02
C CYS A 92 -7.38 -9.41 1.21
N ALA A 93 -7.49 -8.75 2.37
CA ALA A 93 -7.95 -9.39 3.61
C ALA A 93 -9.37 -9.94 3.47
N ALA A 94 -10.29 -9.19 2.82
CA ALA A 94 -11.66 -9.63 2.59
C ALA A 94 -11.74 -10.86 1.67
N ILE A 95 -10.98 -10.85 0.56
CA ILE A 95 -10.95 -11.99 -0.38
C ILE A 95 -10.28 -13.21 0.27
N LYS A 96 -9.20 -13.02 1.06
CA LYS A 96 -8.61 -14.11 1.86
C LYS A 96 -9.64 -14.71 2.84
N ALA A 97 -10.44 -13.88 3.51
CA ALA A 97 -11.47 -14.34 4.42
C ALA A 97 -12.57 -15.13 3.67
N LEU A 98 -13.00 -14.66 2.49
CA LEU A 98 -13.93 -15.43 1.63
C LEU A 98 -13.31 -16.76 1.18
N ASN A 99 -12.05 -16.74 0.73
CA ASN A 99 -11.34 -17.94 0.31
C ASN A 99 -11.30 -19.00 1.42
N GLN A 100 -11.03 -18.59 2.65
CA GLN A 100 -11.05 -19.47 3.82
C GLN A 100 -12.46 -19.98 4.14
N ALA A 101 -13.46 -19.08 4.19
CA ALA A 101 -14.83 -19.42 4.58
C ALA A 101 -15.52 -20.35 3.58
N THR A 102 -15.19 -20.26 2.30
CA THR A 102 -15.84 -21.02 1.22
C THR A 102 -14.99 -22.16 0.66
N TRP A 103 -13.74 -22.32 1.15
CA TRP A 103 -12.77 -23.33 0.70
C TRP A 103 -12.53 -23.23 -0.83
N ALA A 104 -12.49 -22.00 -1.37
CA ALA A 104 -12.34 -21.78 -2.80
C ALA A 104 -10.96 -22.20 -3.35
N GLY A 105 -9.93 -22.30 -2.48
CA GLY A 105 -8.60 -22.82 -2.83
C GLY A 105 -7.77 -21.87 -3.69
N LEU A 106 -8.03 -20.55 -3.62
CA LEU A 106 -7.32 -19.54 -4.39
C LEU A 106 -5.88 -19.38 -3.93
N ASN A 107 -4.97 -19.26 -4.90
CA ASN A 107 -3.59 -18.84 -4.68
C ASN A 107 -3.45 -17.30 -4.63
N ASP A 108 -2.25 -16.81 -4.33
CA ASP A 108 -2.01 -15.37 -4.17
C ASP A 108 -2.30 -14.57 -5.43
N SER A 109 -1.93 -15.06 -6.62
CA SER A 109 -2.19 -14.33 -7.88
C SER A 109 -3.68 -14.24 -8.20
N GLU A 110 -4.48 -15.24 -7.87
CA GLU A 110 -5.92 -15.23 -8.02
C GLU A 110 -6.57 -14.26 -7.04
N ILE A 111 -6.09 -14.23 -5.77
CA ILE A 111 -6.52 -13.25 -4.76
C ILE A 111 -6.21 -11.83 -5.24
N VAL A 112 -5.01 -11.59 -5.76
CA VAL A 112 -4.60 -10.28 -6.32
C VAL A 112 -5.51 -9.87 -7.47
N ASN A 113 -5.80 -10.75 -8.42
CA ASN A 113 -6.68 -10.46 -9.56
C ASN A 113 -8.09 -10.04 -9.10
N LEU A 114 -8.67 -10.77 -8.15
CA LEU A 114 -9.99 -10.46 -7.59
C LEU A 114 -9.97 -9.13 -6.81
N ALA A 115 -8.92 -8.87 -6.03
CA ALA A 115 -8.78 -7.64 -5.27
C ALA A 115 -8.63 -6.42 -6.19
N VAL A 116 -7.82 -6.51 -7.24
CA VAL A 116 -7.66 -5.47 -8.26
C VAL A 116 -8.99 -5.22 -8.98
N SER A 117 -9.69 -6.27 -9.39
CA SER A 117 -10.99 -6.18 -10.06
C SER A 117 -12.04 -5.50 -9.17
N SER A 118 -12.05 -5.82 -7.87
CA SER A 118 -12.94 -5.22 -6.88
C SER A 118 -12.64 -3.73 -6.67
N GLN A 119 -11.36 -3.35 -6.58
CA GLN A 119 -10.95 -1.96 -6.46
C GLN A 119 -11.31 -1.13 -7.70
N ARG A 120 -11.12 -1.69 -8.91
CA ARG A 120 -11.55 -1.05 -10.16
C ARG A 120 -13.07 -0.86 -10.20
N LYS A 121 -13.83 -1.88 -9.84
CA LYS A 121 -15.31 -1.87 -9.83
C LYS A 121 -15.88 -0.85 -8.84
N SER A 122 -15.23 -0.68 -7.67
CA SER A 122 -15.63 0.31 -6.67
C SER A 122 -15.14 1.73 -6.96
N GLY A 123 -14.25 1.92 -7.93
CA GLY A 123 -13.66 3.22 -8.25
C GLY A 123 -12.70 3.78 -7.20
N CYS A 124 -12.21 2.95 -6.26
CA CYS A 124 -11.31 3.40 -5.20
C CYS A 124 -9.81 3.43 -5.63
N THR A 125 -9.52 3.15 -6.88
CA THR A 125 -8.17 3.15 -7.45
C THR A 125 -8.10 3.94 -8.76
N VAL A 126 -6.92 4.49 -9.07
CA VAL A 126 -6.65 5.19 -10.33
C VAL A 126 -6.14 4.22 -11.40
N THR A 127 -5.21 3.32 -11.04
CA THR A 127 -4.51 2.42 -11.99
C THR A 127 -4.95 0.96 -11.85
N GLY A 128 -5.76 0.62 -10.84
CA GLY A 128 -6.07 -0.75 -10.45
C GLY A 128 -5.16 -1.27 -9.34
N SER A 129 -4.12 -0.51 -8.94
CA SER A 129 -3.27 -0.78 -7.76
C SER A 129 -2.73 -2.21 -7.70
N LEU A 130 -2.24 -2.75 -8.83
CA LEU A 130 -1.74 -4.12 -8.89
C LEU A 130 -0.48 -4.31 -8.03
N ASP A 131 0.46 -3.35 -8.09
CA ASP A 131 1.65 -3.29 -7.26
C ASP A 131 1.31 -3.17 -5.77
N ASP A 132 0.33 -2.33 -5.43
CA ASP A 132 -0.15 -2.15 -4.06
C ASP A 132 -0.78 -3.43 -3.51
N THR A 133 -1.53 -4.14 -4.36
CA THR A 133 -2.21 -5.38 -4.01
C THR A 133 -1.22 -6.51 -3.79
N TRP A 134 -0.19 -6.63 -4.63
CA TRP A 134 0.91 -7.57 -4.42
C TRP A 134 1.66 -7.27 -3.11
N ALA A 135 1.99 -6.00 -2.86
CA ALA A 135 2.67 -5.60 -1.62
C ALA A 135 1.83 -5.85 -0.35
N SER A 136 0.50 -5.92 -0.49
CA SER A 136 -0.39 -6.19 0.64
C SER A 136 -0.43 -7.67 1.04
N ILE A 137 -0.05 -8.61 0.17
CA ILE A 137 -0.16 -10.04 0.47
C ILE A 137 1.14 -10.82 0.40
N SER A 138 2.19 -10.26 -0.17
CA SER A 138 3.49 -10.91 -0.29
C SER A 138 4.60 -10.07 0.34
N SER A 139 5.69 -10.72 0.75
CA SER A 139 6.88 -10.04 1.23
C SER A 139 7.71 -9.43 0.09
N GLY A 140 8.61 -8.51 0.47
CA GLY A 140 9.48 -7.84 -0.48
C GLY A 140 8.75 -6.84 -1.37
N TRP A 141 9.44 -6.41 -2.41
CA TRP A 141 8.90 -5.48 -3.40
C TRP A 141 8.72 -6.16 -4.75
N LYS A 142 7.72 -5.71 -5.52
CA LYS A 142 7.46 -6.19 -6.88
C LYS A 142 7.23 -5.00 -7.80
N LEU A 143 8.01 -4.97 -8.88
CA LEU A 143 7.77 -4.08 -10.04
C LEU A 143 6.82 -4.81 -10.96
N VAL A 144 5.70 -4.20 -11.30
CA VAL A 144 4.64 -4.84 -12.07
C VAL A 144 4.20 -4.03 -13.29
N ASP A 145 3.78 -4.74 -14.33
CA ASP A 145 3.01 -4.20 -15.45
C ASP A 145 1.51 -4.29 -15.11
N PRO A 146 0.81 -3.16 -14.85
CA PRO A 146 -0.59 -3.17 -14.43
C PRO A 146 -1.58 -3.57 -15.55
N ASN A 147 -1.09 -3.77 -16.78
CA ASN A 147 -1.90 -4.20 -17.92
C ASN A 147 -1.96 -5.72 -18.07
N LYS A 148 -1.16 -6.44 -17.27
CA LYS A 148 -1.12 -7.91 -17.26
C LYS A 148 -1.90 -8.47 -16.07
N PRO A 149 -2.41 -9.72 -16.18
CA PRO A 149 -2.96 -10.42 -15.04
C PRO A 149 -1.84 -10.69 -14.01
N ALA A 150 -2.22 -10.83 -12.73
CA ALA A 150 -1.27 -10.89 -11.62
C ALA A 150 -0.14 -11.91 -11.82
N GLN A 151 -0.47 -13.12 -12.30
CA GLN A 151 0.50 -14.20 -12.53
C GLN A 151 1.57 -13.90 -13.60
N GLU A 152 1.33 -12.91 -14.47
CA GLU A 152 2.23 -12.51 -15.56
C GLU A 152 2.76 -11.09 -15.39
N SER A 153 2.33 -10.40 -14.33
CA SER A 153 2.57 -8.97 -14.17
C SER A 153 3.93 -8.62 -13.60
N ILE A 154 4.58 -9.55 -12.88
CA ILE A 154 5.84 -9.28 -12.18
C ILE A 154 6.98 -9.17 -13.19
N LEU A 155 7.61 -8.00 -13.24
CA LEU A 155 8.76 -7.71 -14.09
C LEU A 155 10.07 -7.92 -13.34
N LEU A 156 10.13 -7.46 -12.09
CA LEU A 156 11.25 -7.62 -11.16
C LEU A 156 10.70 -7.76 -9.75
N GLU A 157 11.44 -8.44 -8.90
CA GLU A 157 11.12 -8.55 -7.48
C GLU A 157 12.39 -8.65 -6.65
N GLY A 158 12.29 -8.32 -5.36
CA GLY A 158 13.40 -8.43 -4.43
C GLY A 158 12.97 -8.18 -2.99
N LYS A 159 13.95 -8.19 -2.09
CA LYS A 159 13.76 -7.96 -0.66
C LYS A 159 14.60 -6.78 -0.20
N ILE A 160 14.22 -6.20 0.93
CA ILE A 160 15.02 -5.23 1.65
C ILE A 160 15.41 -5.90 2.96
N GLU A 161 16.70 -6.21 3.10
CA GLU A 161 17.24 -7.03 4.20
C GLU A 161 17.92 -6.19 5.30
N ASP A 162 18.02 -4.88 5.09
CA ASP A 162 18.69 -3.98 6.05
C ASP A 162 17.89 -3.84 7.36
N GLU A 163 18.60 -3.58 8.45
CA GLU A 163 18.02 -3.18 9.74
C GLU A 163 17.46 -1.75 9.65
N ILE A 164 16.24 -1.65 9.13
CA ILE A 164 15.57 -0.40 8.78
C ILE A 164 14.31 -0.20 9.62
N ILE A 165 14.12 1.06 10.04
CA ILE A 165 12.87 1.57 10.60
C ILE A 165 12.24 2.58 9.64
N ILE A 166 10.92 2.59 9.59
CA ILE A 166 10.13 3.50 8.76
C ILE A 166 9.30 4.39 9.68
N PHE A 167 9.40 5.70 9.47
CA PHE A 167 8.51 6.68 10.10
C PHE A 167 7.54 7.18 9.04
N LEU A 168 6.26 7.10 9.33
CA LEU A 168 5.18 7.63 8.50
C LEU A 168 4.71 8.95 9.10
N ILE A 169 4.85 10.04 8.36
CA ILE A 169 4.33 11.35 8.74
C ILE A 169 2.93 11.45 8.15
N LEU A 170 1.91 11.43 9.02
CA LEU A 170 0.51 11.47 8.63
C LEU A 170 0.04 12.91 8.52
N ARG A 171 -0.22 13.39 7.30
CA ARG A 171 -0.57 14.78 7.00
C ARG A 171 -2.06 14.99 6.72
N GLY A 172 -2.89 14.07 7.19
CA GLY A 172 -4.34 14.07 7.00
C GLY A 172 -4.77 13.51 5.64
N ARG A 173 -6.05 13.60 5.34
CA ARG A 173 -6.58 13.08 4.07
C ARG A 173 -6.21 14.00 2.91
N ARG A 174 -5.94 13.40 1.74
CA ARG A 174 -5.74 14.13 0.49
C ARG A 174 -6.95 15.03 0.17
N LYS A 175 -6.69 16.31 -0.06
CA LYS A 175 -7.72 17.34 -0.32
C LYS A 175 -8.05 17.50 -1.81
N LYS A 176 -7.11 17.14 -2.70
CA LYS A 176 -7.25 17.26 -4.16
C LYS A 176 -7.28 15.87 -4.81
N GLU A 177 -8.02 15.71 -5.87
CA GLU A 177 -7.96 14.51 -6.72
C GLU A 177 -6.61 14.39 -7.42
N VAL A 178 -6.26 13.15 -7.78
CA VAL A 178 -5.03 12.88 -8.54
C VAL A 178 -5.19 13.37 -9.97
N ASN A 179 -4.37 14.32 -10.38
CA ASN A 179 -4.31 14.77 -11.77
C ASN A 179 -3.26 13.93 -12.54
N ILE A 180 -3.74 13.01 -13.36
CA ILE A 180 -2.89 12.09 -14.14
C ILE A 180 -1.90 12.84 -15.04
N ASP A 181 -2.33 13.94 -15.66
CA ASP A 181 -1.46 14.71 -16.58
C ASP A 181 -0.28 15.34 -15.84
N ASN A 182 -0.48 15.77 -14.58
CA ASN A 182 0.62 16.31 -13.78
C ASN A 182 1.64 15.22 -13.44
N PHE A 183 1.21 13.98 -13.17
CA PHE A 183 2.13 12.86 -12.99
C PHE A 183 2.89 12.54 -14.26
N LYS A 184 2.24 12.50 -15.42
CA LYS A 184 2.89 12.27 -16.72
C LYS A 184 3.91 13.35 -17.08
N LYS A 185 3.69 14.61 -16.68
CA LYS A 185 4.69 15.69 -16.82
C LYS A 185 5.98 15.43 -16.05
N GLN A 186 5.91 14.61 -14.99
CA GLN A 186 7.07 14.24 -14.17
C GLN A 186 7.71 12.91 -14.61
N SER A 187 7.39 12.38 -15.79
CA SER A 187 7.87 11.07 -16.28
C SER A 187 9.39 10.90 -16.14
N ARG A 188 10.19 11.93 -16.41
CA ARG A 188 11.67 11.88 -16.27
C ARG A 188 12.13 11.58 -14.85
N PHE A 189 11.43 12.07 -13.82
CA PHE A 189 11.74 11.73 -12.43
C PHE A 189 11.33 10.29 -12.12
N PHE A 190 10.19 9.84 -12.62
CA PHE A 190 9.77 8.45 -12.47
C PHE A 190 10.69 7.48 -13.23
N GLU A 191 11.16 7.83 -14.42
CA GLU A 191 12.19 7.08 -15.17
C GLU A 191 13.49 6.96 -14.37
N ARG A 192 13.90 8.04 -13.68
CA ARG A 192 15.06 7.99 -12.79
C ARG A 192 14.83 7.04 -11.61
N ALA A 193 13.64 7.08 -11.01
CA ALA A 193 13.30 6.15 -9.93
C ALA A 193 13.29 4.69 -10.40
N LEU A 194 12.76 4.42 -11.61
CA LEU A 194 12.79 3.10 -12.23
C LEU A 194 14.22 2.62 -12.49
N ASN A 195 15.09 3.51 -13.00
CA ASN A 195 16.50 3.17 -13.22
C ASN A 195 17.23 2.86 -11.91
N LEU A 196 16.97 3.60 -10.84
CA LEU A 196 17.52 3.30 -9.51
C LEU A 196 17.03 1.94 -9.00
N LEU A 197 15.74 1.66 -9.10
CA LEU A 197 15.13 0.38 -8.75
C LEU A 197 15.77 -0.77 -9.53
N SER A 198 15.95 -0.63 -10.85
CA SER A 198 16.57 -1.64 -11.71
C SER A 198 18.06 -1.89 -11.43
N ASN A 199 18.72 -0.97 -10.73
CA ASN A 199 20.11 -1.09 -10.26
C ASN A 199 20.21 -1.36 -8.75
N ASP A 200 19.18 -1.95 -8.16
CA ASP A 200 19.10 -2.34 -6.76
C ASP A 200 19.28 -1.20 -5.74
N SER A 201 19.03 0.04 -6.19
CA SER A 201 19.09 1.24 -5.36
C SER A 201 17.69 1.62 -4.86
N ILE A 202 17.06 0.71 -4.13
CA ILE A 202 15.63 0.77 -3.73
C ILE A 202 15.34 2.00 -2.88
N VAL A 203 16.18 2.26 -1.89
CA VAL A 203 16.01 3.37 -0.95
C VAL A 203 16.06 4.73 -1.66
N GLN A 204 17.01 4.89 -2.61
CA GLN A 204 17.11 6.09 -3.43
C GLN A 204 15.93 6.21 -4.41
N ALA A 205 15.41 5.08 -4.90
CA ALA A 205 14.21 5.06 -5.74
C ALA A 205 12.99 5.61 -4.98
N ILE A 206 12.80 5.24 -3.71
CA ILE A 206 11.73 5.76 -2.84
C ILE A 206 11.78 7.29 -2.75
N SER A 207 12.96 7.87 -2.47
CA SER A 207 13.12 9.33 -2.38
C SER A 207 12.84 10.00 -3.72
N THR A 208 13.39 9.47 -4.82
CA THR A 208 13.22 10.03 -6.17
C THR A 208 11.75 9.98 -6.61
N ASN A 209 11.07 8.87 -6.36
CA ASN A 209 9.63 8.73 -6.58
C ASN A 209 8.82 9.73 -5.74
N GLY A 210 9.13 9.85 -4.45
CA GLY A 210 8.44 10.78 -3.56
C GLY A 210 8.59 12.25 -3.98
N MET A 211 9.75 12.63 -4.52
CA MET A 211 9.98 13.96 -5.10
C MET A 211 9.17 14.16 -6.39
N ALA A 212 9.07 13.14 -7.25
CA ALA A 212 8.24 13.19 -8.44
C ALA A 212 6.76 13.37 -8.09
N VAL A 213 6.28 12.66 -7.06
CA VAL A 213 4.90 12.82 -6.55
C VAL A 213 4.69 14.22 -5.97
N ALA A 214 5.64 14.75 -5.18
CA ALA A 214 5.55 16.11 -4.64
C ALA A 214 5.44 17.15 -5.76
N ALA A 215 6.24 17.04 -6.81
CA ALA A 215 6.17 17.90 -7.98
C ALA A 215 4.85 17.75 -8.75
N ALA A 216 4.30 16.54 -8.87
CA ALA A 216 3.01 16.30 -9.53
C ALA A 216 1.80 16.82 -8.74
N THR A 217 1.94 16.98 -7.43
CA THR A 217 0.87 17.42 -6.52
C THR A 217 1.04 18.85 -6.01
N ASP A 218 2.10 19.56 -6.45
CA ASP A 218 2.49 20.91 -5.98
C ASP A 218 2.65 20.96 -4.44
N ASP A 219 3.30 19.93 -3.87
CA ASP A 219 3.47 19.77 -2.43
C ASP A 219 4.87 20.21 -1.96
N ASP A 220 5.11 21.53 -1.95
CA ASP A 220 6.38 22.13 -1.51
C ASP A 220 6.69 21.86 -0.03
N GLU A 221 5.68 21.67 0.79
CA GLU A 221 5.85 21.35 2.20
C GLU A 221 6.49 19.97 2.36
N ALA A 222 5.99 18.96 1.61
CA ALA A 222 6.60 17.64 1.62
C ALA A 222 8.07 17.68 1.20
N VAL A 223 8.40 18.48 0.18
CA VAL A 223 9.80 18.66 -0.28
C VAL A 223 10.67 19.21 0.87
N ARG A 224 10.19 20.23 1.58
CA ARG A 224 10.93 20.82 2.71
C ARG A 224 11.13 19.82 3.85
N ILE A 225 10.08 19.07 4.21
CA ILE A 225 10.14 18.04 5.26
C ILE A 225 11.15 16.95 4.86
N CYS A 226 11.04 16.40 3.65
CA CYS A 226 11.94 15.37 3.16
C CYS A 226 13.39 15.82 3.17
N ASN A 227 13.70 17.01 2.63
CA ASN A 227 15.06 17.55 2.60
C ASN A 227 15.63 17.79 4.02
N LYS A 228 14.81 18.28 4.96
CA LYS A 228 15.21 18.43 6.37
C LYS A 228 15.62 17.09 6.97
N LEU A 229 14.82 16.04 6.74
CA LEU A 229 15.06 14.71 7.33
C LEU A 229 16.24 13.98 6.68
N ILE A 230 16.42 14.10 5.36
CA ILE A 230 17.62 13.60 4.66
C ILE A 230 18.88 14.30 5.21
N ALA A 231 18.85 15.62 5.40
CA ALA A 231 19.97 16.37 5.98
C ALA A 231 20.25 15.97 7.44
N ARG A 232 19.31 15.34 8.13
CA ARG A 232 19.44 14.82 9.49
C ARG A 232 19.84 13.34 9.56
N GLY A 233 20.07 12.69 8.42
CA GLY A 233 20.56 11.32 8.35
C GLY A 233 19.53 10.27 7.95
N ALA A 234 18.31 10.66 7.55
CA ALA A 234 17.41 9.72 6.92
C ALA A 234 18.01 9.22 5.59
N ILE A 235 17.97 7.91 5.36
CA ILE A 235 18.51 7.31 4.12
C ILE A 235 17.53 7.45 2.94
N ALA A 236 16.23 7.64 3.23
CA ALA A 236 15.23 8.04 2.26
C ALA A 236 14.11 8.86 2.91
N ALA A 237 13.51 9.76 2.16
CA ALA A 237 12.26 10.42 2.52
C ALA A 237 11.49 10.81 1.27
N GLY A 238 10.18 10.54 1.23
CA GLY A 238 9.35 10.87 0.09
C GLY A 238 7.87 10.63 0.33
N ILE A 239 7.02 11.31 -0.47
CA ILE A 239 5.57 11.05 -0.46
C ILE A 239 5.34 9.61 -0.90
N THR A 240 4.49 8.89 -0.17
CA THR A 240 4.08 7.53 -0.53
C THR A 240 2.72 7.53 -1.23
N GLY A 241 2.54 6.66 -2.21
CA GLY A 241 1.36 6.65 -3.07
C GLY A 241 1.13 8.02 -3.70
N SER A 242 -0.12 8.43 -3.81
CA SER A 242 -0.47 9.80 -4.23
C SER A 242 -0.51 10.77 -3.04
N GLY A 243 0.07 10.42 -1.91
CA GLY A 243 0.12 11.23 -0.71
C GLY A 243 -1.20 11.37 0.07
N PRO A 244 -1.20 12.27 1.06
CA PRO A 244 -0.13 13.18 1.43
C PRO A 244 0.89 12.62 2.43
N ALA A 245 0.76 11.36 2.91
CA ALA A 245 1.74 10.84 3.87
C ALA A 245 3.15 10.78 3.27
N ILE A 246 4.13 11.02 4.14
CA ILE A 246 5.55 10.91 3.80
C ILE A 246 6.10 9.67 4.52
N SER A 247 6.80 8.81 3.79
CA SER A 247 7.61 7.75 4.36
C SER A 247 9.05 8.24 4.53
N VAL A 248 9.61 8.04 5.72
CA VAL A 248 10.99 8.37 6.08
C VAL A 248 11.67 7.09 6.51
N ILE A 249 12.79 6.78 5.91
CA ILE A 249 13.52 5.53 6.13
C ILE A 249 14.85 5.85 6.79
N SER A 250 15.17 5.12 7.86
CA SER A 250 16.42 5.26 8.61
C SER A 250 16.96 3.88 8.97
N PHE A 251 18.27 3.77 9.13
CA PHE A 251 18.82 2.63 9.84
C PHE A 251 18.38 2.67 11.30
N VAL A 252 18.16 1.50 11.90
CA VAL A 252 17.75 1.40 13.32
C VAL A 252 18.71 2.14 14.25
N GLN A 253 20.00 2.03 14.00
CA GLN A 253 21.06 2.70 14.78
C GLN A 253 20.96 4.23 14.77
N ASP A 254 20.43 4.84 13.68
CA ASP A 254 20.32 6.28 13.49
C ASP A 254 18.90 6.81 13.79
N SER A 255 17.98 5.93 14.15
CA SER A 255 16.55 6.22 14.31
C SER A 255 16.25 7.30 15.35
N GLU A 256 17.04 7.37 16.42
CA GLU A 256 16.83 8.34 17.49
C GLU A 256 17.03 9.80 17.02
N VAL A 257 18.01 10.05 16.16
CA VAL A 257 18.24 11.38 15.56
C VAL A 257 17.05 11.79 14.68
N ILE A 258 16.50 10.83 13.92
CA ILE A 258 15.33 11.08 13.10
C ILE A 258 14.10 11.32 13.98
N ARG A 259 13.88 10.51 15.02
CA ARG A 259 12.76 10.65 15.97
C ARG A 259 12.77 12.03 16.63
N GLN A 260 13.93 12.52 17.09
CA GLN A 260 14.05 13.86 17.64
C GLN A 260 13.72 14.95 16.61
N SER A 261 14.12 14.77 15.35
CA SER A 261 13.83 15.71 14.26
C SER A 261 12.35 15.72 13.87
N LEU A 262 11.63 14.62 14.09
CA LEU A 262 10.20 14.48 13.86
C LEU A 262 9.36 15.13 14.95
N ASN A 263 9.84 15.20 16.20
CA ASN A 263 9.16 15.85 17.32
C ASN A 263 8.89 17.34 17.08
N ASP A 264 9.66 17.98 16.20
CA ASP A 264 9.44 19.36 15.79
C ASP A 264 8.27 19.55 14.81
N LEU A 265 7.69 18.46 14.31
CA LEU A 265 6.59 18.49 13.35
C LEU A 265 5.26 18.34 14.08
N GLU A 266 4.27 19.17 13.69
CA GLU A 266 2.90 19.11 14.22
C GLU A 266 2.06 18.02 13.51
N TYR A 267 2.64 16.84 13.28
CA TYR A 267 1.99 15.71 12.61
C TYR A 267 2.01 14.47 13.48
N GLU A 268 1.01 13.63 13.29
CA GLU A 268 1.03 12.28 13.84
C GLU A 268 2.12 11.45 13.13
N ILE A 269 2.96 10.78 13.93
CA ILE A 269 4.04 9.92 13.44
C ILE A 269 3.73 8.48 13.82
N VAL A 270 3.79 7.59 12.85
CA VAL A 270 3.65 6.15 13.06
C VAL A 270 4.97 5.48 12.70
N GLU A 271 5.51 4.69 13.62
CA GLU A 271 6.70 3.87 13.39
C GLU A 271 6.29 2.47 12.91
N THR A 272 6.99 1.95 11.92
CA THR A 272 6.77 0.62 11.38
C THR A 272 8.06 0.08 10.74
N ILE A 273 8.01 -1.14 10.23
CA ILE A 273 9.09 -1.80 9.48
C ILE A 273 8.54 -2.37 8.17
N PHE A 274 9.41 -2.80 7.27
CA PHE A 274 8.97 -3.59 6.11
C PHE A 274 8.34 -4.92 6.55
N SER A 275 7.30 -5.35 5.84
CA SER A 275 6.71 -6.66 6.09
C SER A 275 7.60 -7.74 5.48
N ASN A 276 8.20 -8.57 6.33
CA ASN A 276 9.01 -9.73 5.94
C ASN A 276 8.28 -11.02 6.33
N ASP A 277 8.52 -12.12 5.59
CA ASP A 277 7.94 -13.45 5.89
C ASP A 277 8.44 -14.03 7.23
N ASN A 278 9.51 -13.47 7.79
CA ASN A 278 10.16 -13.91 9.02
C ASN A 278 10.11 -12.80 10.08
N ILE A 279 8.93 -12.46 10.58
CA ILE A 279 8.86 -11.89 11.92
C ILE A 279 8.88 -13.09 12.87
N LEU A 280 10.06 -13.60 13.18
CA LEU A 280 10.29 -14.19 14.49
C LEU A 280 9.96 -13.07 15.47
N GLU A 281 8.88 -13.26 16.24
CA GLU A 281 8.50 -12.39 17.35
C GLU A 281 9.76 -12.04 18.13
N LEU A 282 10.22 -10.81 18.00
CA LEU A 282 11.13 -10.21 18.94
C LEU A 282 10.30 -9.99 20.21
N VAL A 283 10.34 -11.02 21.07
CA VAL A 283 9.85 -11.00 22.45
C VAL A 283 10.66 -10.01 23.27
#